data_b0c5b182dafcb5874cb8bd6f44dc784d
#
_entry.id   b0c5b182dafcb5874cb8bd6f44dc784d
#
_cell.length_a   1.000
_cell.length_b   1.000
_cell.length_c   1.000
_cell.angle_alpha   90.00
_cell.angle_beta   90.00
_cell.angle_gamma   90.00
#
_symmetry.space_group_name_H-M   'P 1'
#
loop_
_entity.id
_entity.type
_entity.pdbx_description
1 polymer ?
#
loop_
_entity_poly.entity_id
_entity_poly.type
_entity_poly.pdbx_seq_one_letter_code
_entity_poly.pdbx_strand_id
1 'polypeptide(L)'
;MLTQREWTTIREYEDILFDYYNGIARITINRERYRNAFTPTTTAEMSDALRICREEADIDVIVITGAGDKAFCSGGDQNVKGRGGYIGKDGVPRLSVLDVQKQIRSIPKPVIAAVNGFAIGGGHVLHVVCDLSIASENAVFGQTGPRVGSFDAGFGASYLARVVGQKKAREIWFLCRKYNAQEALEMGLVNKVVPLEQLEDEYVQWAEEMMKLSPLALRMIKAGLNAELDGQSGIQELAGDATLLYYLTDEAQEGKNAFLEKRKPNFKQYPKFP
;
A
#
# COMPACT_ATOMS: atom_id res chain seq x y z
N MET A 1 19.64 -14.18 17.72
CA MET A 1 19.10 -15.35 16.98
C MET A 1 17.94 -14.86 16.17
N LEU A 2 17.90 -15.14 14.86
CA LEU A 2 16.74 -14.79 14.03
C LEU A 2 15.53 -15.61 14.53
N THR A 3 14.42 -14.95 14.74
CA THR A 3 13.21 -15.61 15.23
C THR A 3 12.54 -16.32 14.06
N GLN A 4 12.57 -17.65 14.05
CA GLN A 4 11.81 -18.42 13.06
C GLN A 4 10.31 -18.29 13.37
N ARG A 5 9.56 -17.66 12.48
CA ARG A 5 8.11 -17.48 12.60
C ARG A 5 7.36 -18.49 11.74
N GLU A 6 6.28 -19.01 12.26
CA GLU A 6 5.38 -19.89 11.50
C GLU A 6 4.29 -19.03 10.84
N TRP A 7 4.47 -18.77 9.55
CA TRP A 7 3.48 -18.10 8.73
C TRP A 7 2.45 -19.12 8.21
N THR A 8 1.18 -18.80 8.35
CA THR A 8 0.07 -19.63 7.87
C THR A 8 -0.46 -19.05 6.56
N THR A 9 -0.59 -19.88 5.53
CA THR A 9 -1.15 -19.45 4.24
C THR A 9 -2.63 -19.11 4.39
N ILE A 10 -3.02 -17.89 4.01
CA ILE A 10 -4.42 -17.44 3.99
C ILE A 10 -5.12 -17.98 2.74
N ARG A 11 -4.46 -17.88 1.60
CA ARG A 11 -4.97 -18.31 0.30
C ARG A 11 -3.83 -18.64 -0.65
N GLU A 12 -4.04 -19.68 -1.44
CA GLU A 12 -3.12 -20.06 -2.52
C GLU A 12 -3.35 -19.19 -3.77
N TYR A 13 -2.25 -18.72 -4.38
CA TYR A 13 -2.22 -17.95 -5.61
C TYR A 13 -1.11 -18.43 -6.53
N GLU A 14 -1.12 -18.00 -7.79
CA GLU A 14 -0.13 -18.38 -8.81
C GLU A 14 1.17 -17.54 -8.68
N ASP A 15 1.01 -16.21 -8.60
CA ASP A 15 2.11 -15.23 -8.69
C ASP A 15 2.48 -14.61 -7.34
N ILE A 16 1.69 -14.82 -6.28
CA ILE A 16 1.97 -14.29 -4.94
C ILE A 16 1.86 -15.37 -3.86
N LEU A 17 2.55 -15.15 -2.73
CA LEU A 17 2.27 -15.84 -1.47
C LEU A 17 1.46 -14.89 -0.59
N PHE A 18 0.45 -15.42 0.09
CA PHE A 18 -0.41 -14.64 0.97
C PHE A 18 -0.55 -15.34 2.31
N ASP A 19 0.17 -14.84 3.29
CA ASP A 19 0.37 -15.48 4.58
C ASP A 19 -0.07 -14.58 5.74
N TYR A 20 -0.33 -15.21 6.88
CA TYR A 20 -0.73 -14.58 8.14
C TYR A 20 0.21 -14.97 9.28
N TYR A 21 0.51 -14.02 10.13
CA TYR A 21 1.19 -14.22 11.41
C TYR A 21 0.76 -13.12 12.40
N ASN A 22 0.12 -13.49 13.51
CA ASN A 22 -0.15 -12.63 14.67
C ASN A 22 -0.66 -11.21 14.31
N GLY A 23 -1.78 -11.10 13.58
CA GLY A 23 -2.36 -9.82 13.13
C GLY A 23 -1.73 -9.22 11.89
N ILE A 24 -0.67 -9.84 11.35
CA ILE A 24 0.05 -9.36 10.18
C ILE A 24 -0.31 -10.22 8.96
N ALA A 25 -0.80 -9.59 7.90
CA ALA A 25 -0.92 -10.22 6.59
C ALA A 25 0.31 -9.87 5.74
N ARG A 26 0.93 -10.87 5.11
CA ARG A 26 2.07 -10.67 4.22
C ARG A 26 1.70 -11.06 2.79
N ILE A 27 1.84 -10.12 1.88
CA ILE A 27 1.69 -10.30 0.43
C ILE A 27 3.10 -10.31 -0.16
N THR A 28 3.56 -11.47 -0.62
CA THR A 28 4.88 -11.64 -1.21
C THR A 28 4.75 -11.86 -2.71
N ILE A 29 5.28 -10.97 -3.54
CA ILE A 29 5.35 -11.18 -4.99
C ILE A 29 6.33 -12.33 -5.24
N ASN A 30 5.84 -13.46 -5.79
CA ASN A 30 6.59 -14.71 -5.90
C ASN A 30 6.91 -15.06 -7.36
N ARG A 31 7.67 -14.19 -8.00
CA ARG A 31 8.14 -14.36 -9.38
C ARG A 31 9.65 -14.11 -9.49
N GLU A 32 10.43 -14.78 -8.63
CA GLU A 32 11.87 -14.54 -8.50
C GLU A 32 12.64 -14.64 -9.81
N ARG A 33 12.29 -15.60 -10.68
CA ARG A 33 12.90 -15.78 -12.01
C ARG A 33 12.82 -14.50 -12.86
N TYR A 34 11.78 -13.67 -12.64
CA TYR A 34 11.52 -12.42 -13.32
C TYR A 34 11.78 -11.21 -12.43
N ARG A 35 12.58 -11.38 -11.35
CA ARG A 35 12.85 -10.33 -10.34
C ARG A 35 11.57 -9.71 -9.79
N ASN A 36 10.58 -10.54 -9.55
CA ASN A 36 9.27 -10.15 -9.02
C ASN A 36 8.57 -9.08 -9.87
N ALA A 37 8.81 -9.09 -11.20
CA ALA A 37 8.05 -8.25 -12.12
C ALA A 37 6.58 -8.69 -12.13
N PHE A 38 5.66 -7.72 -12.05
CA PHE A 38 4.23 -8.03 -12.01
C PHE A 38 3.63 -8.23 -13.41
N THR A 39 2.66 -9.12 -13.50
CA THR A 39 1.78 -9.36 -14.66
C THR A 39 0.34 -8.93 -14.33
N PRO A 40 -0.60 -9.01 -15.28
CA PRO A 40 -2.04 -8.90 -14.98
C PRO A 40 -2.52 -9.90 -13.92
N THR A 41 -1.99 -11.14 -13.90
CA THR A 41 -2.29 -12.15 -12.87
C THR A 41 -1.80 -11.67 -11.51
N THR A 42 -0.53 -11.29 -11.39
CA THR A 42 0.04 -10.77 -10.15
C THR A 42 -0.77 -9.63 -9.56
N THR A 43 -1.16 -8.64 -10.39
CA THR A 43 -1.94 -7.48 -9.93
C THR A 43 -3.37 -7.84 -9.53
N ALA A 44 -4.00 -8.81 -10.21
CA ALA A 44 -5.33 -9.30 -9.84
C ALA A 44 -5.30 -10.03 -8.48
N GLU A 45 -4.30 -10.87 -8.27
CA GLU A 45 -4.09 -11.60 -7.01
C GLU A 45 -3.77 -10.66 -5.84
N MET A 46 -2.88 -9.67 -6.05
CA MET A 46 -2.61 -8.62 -5.06
C MET A 46 -3.87 -7.83 -4.70
N SER A 47 -4.70 -7.50 -5.70
CA SER A 47 -5.96 -6.79 -5.50
C SER A 47 -6.96 -7.60 -4.67
N ASP A 48 -7.07 -8.92 -4.93
CA ASP A 48 -7.91 -9.82 -4.15
C ASP A 48 -7.38 -10.00 -2.72
N ALA A 49 -6.07 -10.17 -2.54
CA ALA A 49 -5.43 -10.25 -1.23
C ALA A 49 -5.66 -8.97 -0.39
N LEU A 50 -5.51 -7.79 -0.99
CA LEU A 50 -5.81 -6.51 -0.33
C LEU A 50 -7.28 -6.38 0.05
N ARG A 51 -8.21 -6.87 -0.80
CA ARG A 51 -9.64 -6.91 -0.47
C ARG A 51 -9.90 -7.79 0.75
N ILE A 52 -9.29 -8.98 0.81
CA ILE A 52 -9.37 -9.86 2.00
C ILE A 52 -8.81 -9.15 3.23
N CYS A 53 -7.62 -8.54 3.13
CA CYS A 53 -7.03 -7.77 4.22
C CYS A 53 -7.95 -6.64 4.71
N ARG A 54 -8.74 -6.02 3.85
CA ARG A 54 -9.69 -4.97 4.22
C ARG A 54 -10.82 -5.52 5.07
N GLU A 55 -11.33 -6.70 4.74
CA GLU A 55 -12.55 -7.28 5.30
C GLU A 55 -12.28 -8.12 6.57
N GLU A 56 -11.11 -8.76 6.67
CA GLU A 56 -10.78 -9.65 7.79
C GLU A 56 -10.43 -8.86 9.06
N ALA A 57 -11.19 -9.12 10.14
CA ALA A 57 -11.03 -8.41 11.41
C ALA A 57 -9.71 -8.74 12.13
N ASP A 58 -9.18 -9.94 11.92
CA ASP A 58 -7.96 -10.42 12.59
C ASP A 58 -6.67 -9.91 11.94
N ILE A 59 -6.77 -9.18 10.83
CA ILE A 59 -5.63 -8.54 10.18
C ILE A 59 -5.57 -7.07 10.60
N ASP A 60 -4.48 -6.67 11.24
CA ASP A 60 -4.23 -5.31 11.71
C ASP A 60 -3.28 -4.53 10.80
N VAL A 61 -2.21 -5.19 10.33
CA VAL A 61 -1.14 -4.60 9.53
C VAL A 61 -0.87 -5.45 8.29
N ILE A 62 -0.56 -4.80 7.18
CA ILE A 62 -0.25 -5.46 5.91
C ILE A 62 1.21 -5.20 5.56
N VAL A 63 1.92 -6.25 5.16
CA VAL A 63 3.29 -6.16 4.65
C VAL A 63 3.30 -6.59 3.19
N ILE A 64 3.94 -5.79 2.33
CA ILE A 64 4.19 -6.13 0.92
C ILE A 64 5.69 -6.32 0.75
N THR A 65 6.11 -7.45 0.16
CA THR A 65 7.52 -7.76 -0.09
C THR A 65 7.70 -8.57 -1.38
N GLY A 66 8.93 -8.90 -1.73
CA GLY A 66 9.26 -9.79 -2.85
C GLY A 66 9.85 -11.10 -2.35
N ALA A 67 9.65 -12.20 -3.07
CA ALA A 67 10.31 -13.47 -2.79
C ALA A 67 11.82 -13.39 -3.10
N GLY A 68 12.62 -14.14 -2.33
CA GLY A 68 14.07 -14.20 -2.48
C GLY A 68 14.79 -12.96 -1.96
N ASP A 69 16.02 -12.79 -2.42
CA ASP A 69 16.97 -11.78 -1.92
C ASP A 69 17.32 -10.69 -2.95
N LYS A 70 16.80 -10.80 -4.18
CA LYS A 70 17.25 -9.97 -5.30
C LYS A 70 16.36 -8.78 -5.61
N ALA A 71 15.06 -8.93 -5.43
CA ALA A 71 14.14 -7.88 -5.82
C ALA A 71 12.88 -7.88 -4.95
N PHE A 72 12.48 -6.68 -4.55
CA PHE A 72 11.13 -6.40 -4.10
C PHE A 72 10.16 -6.52 -5.30
N CYS A 73 10.36 -5.68 -6.32
CA CYS A 73 9.63 -5.73 -7.57
C CYS A 73 10.35 -4.89 -8.63
N SER A 74 10.60 -5.47 -9.78
CA SER A 74 11.26 -4.78 -10.91
C SER A 74 10.30 -4.06 -11.87
N GLY A 75 9.03 -3.89 -11.45
CA GLY A 75 7.99 -3.23 -12.24
C GLY A 75 7.19 -4.19 -13.09
N GLY A 76 6.54 -3.68 -14.13
CA GLY A 76 5.75 -4.52 -15.02
C GLY A 76 6.61 -5.41 -15.91
N ASP A 77 6.20 -6.67 -16.06
CA ASP A 77 6.92 -7.65 -16.86
C ASP A 77 6.89 -7.25 -18.35
N GLN A 78 8.08 -6.93 -18.89
CA GLN A 78 8.21 -6.48 -20.27
C GLN A 78 7.93 -7.60 -21.29
N ASN A 79 8.00 -8.87 -20.89
CA ASN A 79 7.69 -10.00 -21.79
C ASN A 79 6.19 -10.12 -22.08
N VAL A 80 5.34 -9.63 -21.16
CA VAL A 80 3.86 -9.65 -21.35
C VAL A 80 3.29 -8.29 -21.74
N LYS A 81 4.14 -7.26 -21.83
CA LYS A 81 3.74 -5.93 -22.29
C LYS A 81 3.65 -5.91 -23.81
N GLY A 82 2.42 -5.86 -24.33
CA GLY A 82 2.14 -5.72 -25.76
C GLY A 82 2.05 -4.26 -26.23
N ARG A 83 1.67 -4.06 -27.50
CA ARG A 83 1.52 -2.72 -28.09
C ARG A 83 0.43 -1.87 -27.41
N GLY A 84 -0.58 -2.48 -26.80
CA GLY A 84 -1.66 -1.82 -26.05
C GLY A 84 -1.43 -1.76 -24.55
N GLY A 85 -0.26 -2.15 -24.04
CA GLY A 85 0.01 -2.26 -22.60
C GLY A 85 -0.09 -3.71 -22.11
N TYR A 86 -0.55 -3.89 -20.87
CA TYR A 86 -0.70 -5.23 -20.27
C TYR A 86 -2.08 -5.78 -20.57
N ILE A 87 -2.13 -6.95 -21.21
CA ILE A 87 -3.37 -7.59 -21.67
C ILE A 87 -3.64 -8.80 -20.77
N GLY A 88 -4.76 -8.76 -20.04
CA GLY A 88 -5.21 -9.88 -19.20
C GLY A 88 -5.79 -11.03 -20.02
N LYS A 89 -6.24 -12.09 -19.34
CA LYS A 89 -6.85 -13.29 -19.97
C LYS A 89 -8.10 -12.97 -20.81
N ASP A 90 -8.74 -11.84 -20.56
CA ASP A 90 -9.92 -11.33 -21.26
C ASP A 90 -9.60 -10.52 -22.53
N GLY A 91 -8.32 -10.37 -22.87
CA GLY A 91 -7.87 -9.64 -24.05
C GLY A 91 -7.98 -8.12 -23.99
N VAL A 92 -8.37 -7.54 -22.86
CA VAL A 92 -8.55 -6.08 -22.71
C VAL A 92 -7.29 -5.45 -22.13
N PRO A 93 -6.70 -4.42 -22.79
CA PRO A 93 -5.55 -3.68 -22.27
C PRO A 93 -5.92 -2.90 -21.01
N ARG A 94 -5.14 -3.08 -19.94
CA ARG A 94 -5.32 -2.38 -18.64
C ARG A 94 -4.00 -2.05 -17.99
N LEU A 95 -4.05 -1.09 -17.06
CA LEU A 95 -3.01 -0.83 -16.09
C LEU A 95 -3.53 -1.18 -14.68
N SER A 96 -3.85 -2.45 -14.47
CA SER A 96 -4.46 -2.94 -13.21
C SER A 96 -3.59 -2.69 -11.96
N VAL A 97 -2.30 -2.43 -12.14
CA VAL A 97 -1.43 -1.99 -11.04
C VAL A 97 -1.91 -0.67 -10.41
N LEU A 98 -2.60 0.19 -11.17
CA LEU A 98 -3.17 1.43 -10.62
C LEU A 98 -4.26 1.15 -9.58
N ASP A 99 -5.02 0.08 -9.75
CA ASP A 99 -6.06 -0.31 -8.79
C ASP A 99 -5.42 -0.84 -7.49
N VAL A 100 -4.34 -1.63 -7.60
CA VAL A 100 -3.54 -2.07 -6.44
C VAL A 100 -2.99 -0.85 -5.67
N GLN A 101 -2.42 0.13 -6.37
CA GLN A 101 -1.90 1.36 -5.77
C GLN A 101 -2.98 2.15 -5.02
N LYS A 102 -4.16 2.29 -5.62
CA LYS A 102 -5.30 2.96 -4.97
C LYS A 102 -5.79 2.19 -3.74
N GLN A 103 -5.87 0.85 -3.84
CA GLN A 103 -6.25 0.01 -2.70
C GLN A 103 -5.27 0.14 -1.54
N ILE A 104 -3.95 0.14 -1.79
CA ILE A 104 -2.93 0.36 -0.75
C ILE A 104 -3.17 1.68 -0.01
N ARG A 105 -3.48 2.74 -0.73
CA ARG A 105 -3.72 4.06 -0.12
C ARG A 105 -5.04 4.13 0.64
N SER A 106 -6.11 3.52 0.12
CA SER A 106 -7.47 3.61 0.70
C SER A 106 -7.80 2.53 1.73
N ILE A 107 -6.98 1.49 1.87
CA ILE A 107 -7.24 0.43 2.85
C ILE A 107 -7.12 0.99 4.27
N PRO A 108 -8.12 0.73 5.17
CA PRO A 108 -8.17 1.34 6.51
C PRO A 108 -7.21 0.70 7.52
N LYS A 109 -6.07 0.21 7.05
CA LYS A 109 -5.03 -0.48 7.83
C LYS A 109 -3.67 -0.01 7.36
N PRO A 110 -2.65 0.05 8.24
CA PRO A 110 -1.28 0.36 7.85
C PRO A 110 -0.72 -0.66 6.86
N VAL A 111 0.03 -0.17 5.87
CA VAL A 111 0.72 -0.99 4.86
C VAL A 111 2.21 -0.66 4.89
N ILE A 112 3.03 -1.67 5.15
CA ILE A 112 4.50 -1.58 5.16
C ILE A 112 5.04 -2.21 3.87
N ALA A 113 5.89 -1.50 3.15
CA ALA A 113 6.75 -2.10 2.13
C ALA A 113 8.05 -2.59 2.77
N ALA A 114 8.29 -3.90 2.72
CA ALA A 114 9.55 -4.51 3.12
C ALA A 114 10.40 -4.76 1.86
N VAL A 115 11.31 -3.84 1.57
CA VAL A 115 12.04 -3.77 0.31
C VAL A 115 13.33 -4.57 0.41
N ASN A 116 13.31 -5.82 -0.05
CA ASN A 116 14.36 -6.83 0.06
C ASN A 116 15.37 -6.85 -1.11
N GLY A 117 15.38 -5.82 -1.97
CA GLY A 117 16.24 -5.74 -3.14
C GLY A 117 15.78 -4.69 -4.14
N PHE A 118 15.84 -4.97 -5.44
CA PHE A 118 15.44 -4.03 -6.48
C PHE A 118 13.97 -3.60 -6.39
N ALA A 119 13.73 -2.31 -6.23
CA ALA A 119 12.42 -1.65 -6.34
C ALA A 119 12.47 -0.66 -7.52
N ILE A 120 12.09 -1.10 -8.72
CA ILE A 120 12.34 -0.37 -9.97
C ILE A 120 11.02 -0.14 -10.73
N GLY A 121 10.87 1.05 -11.33
CA GLY A 121 9.71 1.39 -12.16
C GLY A 121 8.40 1.25 -11.36
N GLY A 122 7.46 0.42 -11.84
CA GLY A 122 6.22 0.15 -11.11
C GLY A 122 6.44 -0.43 -9.71
N GLY A 123 7.52 -1.20 -9.49
CA GLY A 123 7.91 -1.69 -8.16
C GLY A 123 8.36 -0.57 -7.23
N HIS A 124 9.04 0.46 -7.76
CA HIS A 124 9.34 1.67 -7.00
C HIS A 124 8.05 2.41 -6.63
N VAL A 125 7.06 2.46 -7.52
CA VAL A 125 5.78 3.10 -7.20
C VAL A 125 5.03 2.32 -6.11
N LEU A 126 5.04 0.97 -6.15
CA LEU A 126 4.36 0.15 -5.15
C LEU A 126 4.84 0.43 -3.73
N HIS A 127 6.17 0.58 -3.50
CA HIS A 127 6.65 0.90 -2.16
C HIS A 127 6.35 2.37 -1.77
N VAL A 128 6.41 3.30 -2.72
CA VAL A 128 6.13 4.73 -2.48
C VAL A 128 4.69 4.97 -2.03
N VAL A 129 3.72 4.17 -2.50
CA VAL A 129 2.31 4.32 -2.10
C VAL A 129 1.97 3.60 -0.79
N CYS A 130 2.85 2.75 -0.27
CA CYS A 130 2.70 2.20 1.08
C CYS A 130 2.86 3.30 2.13
N ASP A 131 2.31 3.08 3.32
CA ASP A 131 2.39 4.06 4.41
C ASP A 131 3.81 4.19 4.96
N LEU A 132 4.55 3.08 5.01
CA LEU A 132 5.93 3.00 5.50
C LEU A 132 6.76 2.10 4.58
N SER A 133 8.07 2.37 4.51
CA SER A 133 9.02 1.54 3.76
C SER A 133 10.25 1.22 4.62
N ILE A 134 10.53 -0.06 4.82
CA ILE A 134 11.76 -0.56 5.43
C ILE A 134 12.56 -1.25 4.33
N ALA A 135 13.81 -0.89 4.18
CA ALA A 135 14.69 -1.42 3.14
C ALA A 135 15.78 -2.30 3.71
N SER A 136 16.16 -3.33 2.98
CA SER A 136 17.41 -4.03 3.24
C SER A 136 18.60 -3.24 2.67
N GLU A 137 19.80 -3.46 3.22
CA GLU A 137 21.03 -2.78 2.78
C GLU A 137 21.34 -3.00 1.29
N ASN A 138 20.92 -4.14 0.71
CA ASN A 138 21.06 -4.45 -0.71
C ASN A 138 19.96 -3.87 -1.59
N ALA A 139 19.01 -3.11 -1.04
CA ALA A 139 17.93 -2.52 -1.81
C ALA A 139 18.45 -1.44 -2.78
N VAL A 140 17.83 -1.42 -3.96
CA VAL A 140 18.15 -0.45 -5.01
C VAL A 140 16.87 0.13 -5.59
N PHE A 141 16.78 1.44 -5.62
CA PHE A 141 15.61 2.19 -6.02
C PHE A 141 15.82 2.94 -7.33
N GLY A 142 14.77 3.14 -8.12
CA GLY A 142 14.85 4.00 -9.28
C GLY A 142 13.69 3.86 -10.25
N GLN A 143 13.59 4.88 -11.11
CA GLN A 143 12.65 4.89 -12.22
C GLN A 143 13.42 4.67 -13.53
N THR A 144 12.92 3.75 -14.34
CA THR A 144 13.53 3.41 -15.64
C THR A 144 12.58 3.61 -16.80
N GLY A 145 11.37 4.07 -16.53
CA GLY A 145 10.29 4.23 -17.51
C GLY A 145 10.75 4.92 -18.80
N PRO A 146 11.36 6.11 -18.79
CA PRO A 146 11.82 6.79 -20.01
C PRO A 146 12.82 5.99 -20.86
N ARG A 147 13.58 5.06 -20.26
CA ARG A 147 14.50 4.17 -20.99
C ARG A 147 13.82 2.97 -21.64
N VAL A 148 12.68 2.54 -21.08
CA VAL A 148 11.99 1.29 -21.49
C VAL A 148 10.61 1.56 -22.10
N GLY A 149 10.35 2.80 -22.53
CA GLY A 149 9.09 3.16 -23.17
C GLY A 149 7.89 3.14 -22.23
N SER A 150 8.05 3.73 -21.03
CA SER A 150 6.99 3.85 -20.03
C SER A 150 7.16 5.11 -19.19
N PHE A 151 6.12 5.50 -18.47
CA PHE A 151 6.18 6.54 -17.43
C PHE A 151 4.99 6.38 -16.47
N ASP A 152 5.11 6.98 -15.28
CA ASP A 152 4.02 7.14 -14.32
C ASP A 152 4.02 8.59 -13.82
N ALA A 153 3.09 9.39 -14.37
CA ALA A 153 2.92 10.79 -13.99
C ALA A 153 2.08 10.98 -12.71
N GLY A 154 1.40 9.93 -12.26
CA GLY A 154 0.59 9.92 -11.05
C GLY A 154 1.43 9.69 -9.78
N PHE A 155 1.18 8.59 -9.10
CA PHE A 155 1.91 8.28 -7.86
C PHE A 155 3.42 8.18 -8.06
N GLY A 156 3.87 7.67 -9.21
CA GLY A 156 5.30 7.55 -9.53
C GLY A 156 6.03 8.88 -9.70
N ALA A 157 5.38 9.97 -10.06
CA ALA A 157 6.00 11.28 -10.22
C ALA A 157 5.40 12.33 -9.27
N SER A 158 4.11 12.60 -9.37
CA SER A 158 3.44 13.66 -8.61
C SER A 158 3.50 13.39 -7.11
N TYR A 159 3.16 12.18 -6.69
CA TYR A 159 3.21 11.80 -5.26
C TYR A 159 4.65 11.61 -4.77
N LEU A 160 5.52 10.97 -5.56
CA LEU A 160 6.94 10.85 -5.23
C LEU A 160 7.57 12.21 -4.91
N ALA A 161 7.21 13.26 -5.66
CA ALA A 161 7.72 14.61 -5.42
C ALA A 161 7.29 15.20 -4.07
N ARG A 162 6.24 14.68 -3.45
CA ARG A 162 5.83 15.02 -2.07
C ARG A 162 6.71 14.31 -1.03
N VAL A 163 7.18 13.10 -1.37
CA VAL A 163 8.03 12.28 -0.50
C VAL A 163 9.47 12.79 -0.50
N VAL A 164 10.10 12.91 -1.67
CA VAL A 164 11.54 13.22 -1.78
C VAL A 164 11.84 14.66 -2.21
N GLY A 165 10.81 15.47 -2.39
CA GLY A 165 10.93 16.83 -2.91
C GLY A 165 11.05 16.89 -4.43
N GLN A 166 10.66 18.06 -4.98
CA GLN A 166 10.53 18.28 -6.43
C GLN A 166 11.82 18.05 -7.22
N LYS A 167 12.96 18.47 -6.69
CA LYS A 167 14.24 18.37 -7.39
C LYS A 167 14.72 16.93 -7.47
N LYS A 168 14.61 16.18 -6.38
CA LYS A 168 15.02 14.78 -6.33
C LYS A 168 14.10 13.90 -7.18
N ALA A 169 12.80 14.11 -7.16
CA ALA A 169 11.87 13.38 -8.03
C ALA A 169 12.19 13.59 -9.52
N ARG A 170 12.50 14.82 -9.94
CA ARG A 170 12.95 15.09 -11.32
C ARG A 170 14.28 14.43 -11.66
N GLU A 171 15.24 14.44 -10.76
CA GLU A 171 16.51 13.74 -10.94
C GLU A 171 16.30 12.24 -11.15
N ILE A 172 15.47 11.60 -10.31
CA ILE A 172 15.11 10.18 -10.42
C ILE A 172 14.51 9.88 -11.79
N TRP A 173 13.54 10.69 -12.25
CA TRP A 173 12.83 10.45 -13.49
C TRP A 173 13.60 10.87 -14.75
N PHE A 174 14.25 12.03 -14.75
CA PHE A 174 14.88 12.57 -15.96
C PHE A 174 16.21 11.90 -16.25
N LEU A 175 16.93 11.48 -15.23
CA LEU A 175 18.22 10.81 -15.39
C LEU A 175 18.13 9.29 -15.34
N CYS A 176 17.00 8.74 -14.85
CA CYS A 176 16.82 7.31 -14.64
C CYS A 176 18.00 6.68 -13.85
N ARG A 177 18.49 7.38 -12.84
CA ARG A 177 19.53 6.90 -11.95
C ARG A 177 18.99 5.86 -10.98
N LYS A 178 19.88 5.04 -10.46
CA LYS A 178 19.60 4.11 -9.37
C LYS A 178 20.21 4.66 -8.09
N TYR A 179 19.55 4.43 -6.99
CA TYR A 179 19.93 4.86 -5.65
C TYR A 179 20.01 3.65 -4.74
N ASN A 180 21.05 3.55 -3.92
CA ASN A 180 21.16 2.50 -2.92
C ASN A 180 20.27 2.79 -1.71
N ALA A 181 20.21 1.86 -0.76
CA ALA A 181 19.36 1.96 0.42
C ALA A 181 19.69 3.18 1.29
N GLN A 182 20.97 3.50 1.46
CA GLN A 182 21.43 4.64 2.26
C GLN A 182 21.03 5.97 1.61
N GLU A 183 21.22 6.12 0.30
CA GLU A 183 20.76 7.29 -0.45
C GLU A 183 19.23 7.44 -0.37
N ALA A 184 18.48 6.32 -0.39
CA ALA A 184 17.04 6.33 -0.23
C ALA A 184 16.61 6.80 1.17
N LEU A 185 17.32 6.40 2.21
CA LEU A 185 17.09 6.86 3.58
C LEU A 185 17.37 8.36 3.71
N GLU A 186 18.51 8.84 3.18
CA GLU A 186 18.91 10.25 3.24
C GLU A 186 17.93 11.19 2.53
N MET A 187 17.30 10.75 1.43
CA MET A 187 16.30 11.55 0.72
C MET A 187 14.87 11.39 1.30
N GLY A 188 14.69 10.62 2.36
CA GLY A 188 13.39 10.38 2.98
C GLY A 188 12.48 9.45 2.16
N LEU A 189 13.03 8.66 1.24
CA LEU A 189 12.28 7.72 0.41
C LEU A 189 11.90 6.46 1.19
N VAL A 190 12.72 6.05 2.16
CA VAL A 190 12.46 4.95 3.09
C VAL A 190 12.66 5.39 4.53
N ASN A 191 11.99 4.72 5.46
CA ASN A 191 11.99 5.07 6.88
C ASN A 191 13.18 4.47 7.62
N LYS A 192 13.66 3.29 7.20
CA LYS A 192 14.75 2.58 7.86
C LYS A 192 15.49 1.66 6.89
N VAL A 193 16.77 1.45 7.15
CA VAL A 193 17.61 0.46 6.46
C VAL A 193 18.17 -0.52 7.48
N VAL A 194 18.11 -1.81 7.16
CA VAL A 194 18.60 -2.90 8.02
C VAL A 194 19.30 -3.97 7.17
N PRO A 195 20.16 -4.81 7.74
CA PRO A 195 20.64 -6.02 7.06
C PRO A 195 19.48 -6.88 6.55
N LEU A 196 19.66 -7.52 5.38
CA LEU A 196 18.58 -8.28 4.75
C LEU A 196 17.98 -9.35 5.66
N GLU A 197 18.83 -10.05 6.40
CA GLU A 197 18.42 -11.08 7.37
C GLU A 197 17.62 -10.54 8.55
N GLN A 198 17.66 -9.23 8.82
CA GLN A 198 16.89 -8.58 9.89
C GLN A 198 15.60 -7.94 9.38
N LEU A 199 15.36 -7.92 8.08
CA LEU A 199 14.22 -7.22 7.48
C LEU A 199 12.88 -7.76 8.00
N GLU A 200 12.76 -9.08 8.16
CA GLU A 200 11.54 -9.69 8.71
C GLU A 200 11.33 -9.30 10.17
N ASP A 201 12.34 -9.41 11.00
CA ASP A 201 12.26 -9.03 12.41
C ASP A 201 11.86 -7.55 12.57
N GLU A 202 12.41 -6.69 11.73
CA GLU A 202 12.13 -5.25 11.79
C GLU A 202 10.69 -4.91 11.41
N TYR A 203 10.15 -5.43 10.29
CA TYR A 203 8.77 -5.09 9.95
C TYR A 203 7.76 -5.73 10.89
N VAL A 204 8.05 -6.90 11.46
CA VAL A 204 7.20 -7.51 12.49
C VAL A 204 7.21 -6.66 13.76
N GLN A 205 8.38 -6.20 14.20
CA GLN A 205 8.46 -5.29 15.35
C GLN A 205 7.61 -4.03 15.14
N TRP A 206 7.70 -3.39 13.97
CA TRP A 206 6.90 -2.20 13.67
C TRP A 206 5.41 -2.49 13.63
N ALA A 207 5.02 -3.63 13.08
CA ALA A 207 3.62 -4.06 13.10
C ALA A 207 3.12 -4.27 14.55
N GLU A 208 3.91 -4.93 15.39
CA GLU A 208 3.59 -5.14 16.81
C GLU A 208 3.50 -3.82 17.61
N GLU A 209 4.30 -2.82 17.26
CA GLU A 209 4.19 -1.47 17.83
C GLU A 209 2.88 -0.81 17.43
N MET A 210 2.47 -0.89 16.14
CA MET A 210 1.20 -0.35 15.66
C MET A 210 -0.01 -1.04 16.26
N MET A 211 0.03 -2.36 16.44
CA MET A 211 -1.06 -3.13 17.07
C MET A 211 -1.33 -2.77 18.52
N LYS A 212 -0.40 -2.09 19.19
CA LYS A 212 -0.61 -1.54 20.56
C LYS A 212 -1.35 -0.19 20.54
N LEU A 213 -1.60 0.38 19.37
CA LEU A 213 -2.25 1.68 19.21
C LEU A 213 -3.73 1.51 18.83
N SER A 214 -4.51 2.57 18.95
CA SER A 214 -5.92 2.56 18.56
C SER A 214 -6.07 2.34 17.05
N PRO A 215 -6.70 1.25 16.58
CA PRO A 215 -6.89 0.99 15.15
C PRO A 215 -7.76 2.07 14.49
N LEU A 216 -8.77 2.59 15.19
CA LEU A 216 -9.59 3.68 14.68
C LEU A 216 -8.78 4.96 14.49
N ALA A 217 -7.92 5.31 15.45
CA ALA A 217 -7.08 6.49 15.33
C ALA A 217 -6.09 6.37 14.14
N LEU A 218 -5.45 5.21 13.97
CA LEU A 218 -4.56 4.96 12.81
C LEU A 218 -5.31 5.07 11.49
N ARG A 219 -6.52 4.50 11.39
CA ARG A 219 -7.39 4.63 10.21
C ARG A 219 -7.69 6.09 9.88
N MET A 220 -8.14 6.87 10.86
CA MET A 220 -8.50 8.28 10.66
C MET A 220 -7.29 9.14 10.32
N ILE A 221 -6.12 8.86 10.92
CA ILE A 221 -4.86 9.54 10.57
C ILE A 221 -4.46 9.22 9.13
N LYS A 222 -4.50 7.95 8.71
CA LYS A 222 -4.20 7.57 7.32
C LYS A 222 -5.13 8.25 6.33
N ALA A 223 -6.45 8.23 6.59
CA ALA A 223 -7.43 8.92 5.75
C ALA A 223 -7.14 10.43 5.68
N GLY A 224 -6.82 11.08 6.82
CA GLY A 224 -6.47 12.49 6.88
C GLY A 224 -5.20 12.85 6.10
N LEU A 225 -4.13 12.04 6.24
CA LEU A 225 -2.87 12.22 5.51
C LEU A 225 -3.04 12.06 3.99
N ASN A 226 -4.01 11.24 3.55
CA ASN A 226 -4.28 10.99 2.15
C ASN A 226 -5.29 11.98 1.54
N ALA A 227 -6.21 12.54 2.33
CA ALA A 227 -7.35 13.33 1.84
C ALA A 227 -6.94 14.49 0.93
N GLU A 228 -5.93 15.27 1.31
CA GLU A 228 -5.45 16.41 0.51
C GLU A 228 -4.85 15.95 -0.83
N LEU A 229 -4.03 14.88 -0.79
CA LEU A 229 -3.24 14.43 -1.93
C LEU A 229 -4.07 13.65 -2.95
N ASP A 230 -5.11 12.95 -2.50
CA ASP A 230 -5.99 12.14 -3.34
C ASP A 230 -7.24 12.93 -3.81
N GLY A 231 -7.30 14.23 -3.47
CA GLY A 231 -8.34 15.14 -3.91
C GLY A 231 -9.74 14.69 -3.47
N GLN A 232 -10.75 14.78 -4.36
CA GLN A 232 -12.13 14.42 -4.02
C GLN A 232 -12.28 12.97 -3.58
N SER A 233 -11.47 12.05 -4.10
CA SER A 233 -11.51 10.65 -3.66
C SER A 233 -11.02 10.50 -2.23
N GLY A 234 -9.96 11.20 -1.83
CA GLY A 234 -9.47 11.20 -0.46
C GLY A 234 -10.45 11.84 0.52
N ILE A 235 -11.08 12.94 0.12
CA ILE A 235 -12.15 13.58 0.91
C ILE A 235 -13.35 12.63 1.07
N GLN A 236 -13.70 11.87 0.03
CA GLN A 236 -14.81 10.91 0.08
C GLN A 236 -14.53 9.77 1.08
N GLU A 237 -13.31 9.24 1.12
CA GLU A 237 -12.91 8.22 2.10
C GLU A 237 -12.99 8.77 3.54
N LEU A 238 -12.40 9.93 3.80
CA LEU A 238 -12.46 10.59 5.10
C LEU A 238 -13.90 10.89 5.55
N ALA A 239 -14.73 11.40 4.65
CA ALA A 239 -16.13 11.71 4.93
C ALA A 239 -16.95 10.43 5.17
N GLY A 240 -16.67 9.35 4.46
CA GLY A 240 -17.27 8.04 4.68
C GLY A 240 -16.98 7.50 6.08
N ASP A 241 -15.74 7.59 6.52
CA ASP A 241 -15.34 7.21 7.87
C ASP A 241 -16.05 8.07 8.95
N ALA A 242 -16.11 9.37 8.75
CA ALA A 242 -16.84 10.28 9.64
C ALA A 242 -18.36 9.96 9.69
N THR A 243 -18.95 9.58 8.56
CA THR A 243 -20.37 9.17 8.49
C THR A 243 -20.60 7.88 9.27
N LEU A 244 -19.70 6.89 9.17
CA LEU A 244 -19.80 5.65 9.96
C LEU A 244 -19.71 5.93 11.47
N LEU A 245 -18.81 6.83 11.89
CA LEU A 245 -18.71 7.26 13.29
C LEU A 245 -19.97 7.95 13.75
N TYR A 246 -20.58 8.82 12.91
CA TYR A 246 -21.85 9.47 13.23
C TYR A 246 -22.96 8.45 13.42
N TYR A 247 -23.08 7.41 12.60
CA TYR A 247 -24.10 6.37 12.74
C TYR A 247 -24.07 5.61 14.07
N LEU A 248 -22.94 5.63 14.78
CA LEU A 248 -22.80 5.03 16.11
C LEU A 248 -23.30 5.93 17.24
N THR A 249 -23.70 7.17 16.95
CA THR A 249 -24.18 8.14 17.96
C THR A 249 -25.67 7.99 18.24
N ASP A 250 -26.08 8.37 19.45
CA ASP A 250 -27.51 8.44 19.83
C ASP A 250 -28.26 9.47 19.00
N GLU A 251 -27.61 10.53 18.57
CA GLU A 251 -28.20 11.57 17.70
C GLU A 251 -28.61 10.97 16.34
N ALA A 252 -27.77 10.14 15.74
CA ALA A 252 -28.12 9.45 14.50
C ALA A 252 -29.28 8.45 14.70
N GLN A 253 -29.33 7.75 15.85
CA GLN A 253 -30.43 6.84 16.18
C GLN A 253 -31.74 7.61 16.39
N GLU A 254 -31.71 8.78 17.01
CA GLU A 254 -32.91 9.64 17.13
C GLU A 254 -33.47 10.02 15.74
N GLY A 255 -32.59 10.47 14.83
CA GLY A 255 -33.01 10.81 13.47
C GLY A 255 -33.67 9.64 12.75
N LYS A 256 -33.06 8.45 12.82
CA LYS A 256 -33.59 7.21 12.24
C LYS A 256 -34.94 6.82 12.86
N ASN A 257 -35.03 6.79 14.20
CA ASN A 257 -36.23 6.35 14.90
C ASN A 257 -37.40 7.33 14.67
N ALA A 258 -37.15 8.63 14.72
CA ALA A 258 -38.16 9.67 14.42
C ALA A 258 -38.71 9.50 12.99
N PHE A 259 -37.87 9.21 12.00
CA PHE A 259 -38.30 8.94 10.63
C PHE A 259 -39.21 7.70 10.55
N LEU A 260 -38.81 6.57 11.17
CA LEU A 260 -39.58 5.33 11.16
C LEU A 260 -40.93 5.47 11.89
N GLU A 261 -40.93 6.22 12.99
CA GLU A 261 -42.12 6.51 13.82
C GLU A 261 -42.98 7.62 13.25
N LYS A 262 -42.59 8.25 12.14
CA LYS A 262 -43.28 9.37 11.48
C LYS A 262 -43.54 10.56 12.43
N ARG A 263 -42.64 10.85 13.35
CA ARG A 263 -42.62 11.98 14.26
C ARG A 263 -41.50 12.96 13.92
N LYS A 264 -41.56 14.15 14.48
CA LYS A 264 -40.47 15.14 14.38
C LYS A 264 -39.30 14.69 15.29
N PRO A 265 -38.03 14.73 14.82
CA PRO A 265 -36.87 14.42 15.65
C PRO A 265 -36.65 15.52 16.70
N ASN A 266 -36.15 15.12 17.87
CA ASN A 266 -35.79 16.01 18.96
C ASN A 266 -34.26 16.11 19.10
N PHE A 267 -33.62 16.86 18.20
CA PHE A 267 -32.15 17.07 18.27
C PHE A 267 -31.72 18.09 19.34
N LYS A 268 -32.65 18.80 20.01
CA LYS A 268 -32.31 19.79 21.05
C LYS A 268 -31.67 19.15 22.29
N GLN A 269 -31.93 17.87 22.52
CA GLN A 269 -31.37 17.12 23.66
C GLN A 269 -29.90 16.78 23.52
N TYR A 270 -29.33 16.90 22.32
CA TYR A 270 -27.93 16.57 22.08
C TYR A 270 -27.04 17.81 22.15
N PRO A 271 -25.77 17.66 22.60
CA PRO A 271 -24.82 18.77 22.68
C PRO A 271 -24.57 19.36 21.27
N LYS A 272 -24.28 20.68 21.24
CA LYS A 272 -24.01 21.41 19.97
C LYS A 272 -22.52 21.43 19.61
N PHE A 273 -21.70 20.81 20.39
CA PHE A 273 -20.24 20.73 20.24
C PHE A 273 -19.78 19.36 20.76
N PRO A 274 -18.65 18.84 20.28
CA PRO A 274 -18.06 17.60 20.73
C PRO A 274 -17.82 17.56 22.22
#